data_5ae1c76f7180732922e27607eb01e040
#
_entry.id   5ae1c76f7180732922e27607eb01e040
#
_cell.length_a   1.000
_cell.length_b   1.000
_cell.length_c   1.000
_cell.angle_alpha   90.00
_cell.angle_beta   90.00
_cell.angle_gamma   90.00
#
_symmetry.space_group_name_H-M   'P 1'
#
loop_
_entity.id
_entity.type
_entity.pdbx_description
1 polymer ?
#
loop_
_entity_poly.entity_id
_entity_poly.type
_entity_poly.pdbx_seq_one_letter_code
_entity_poly.pdbx_strand_id
1 'polypeptide(L)'
;YAKLIIKFGDLPLVLKDVSTEEALTMGRTDKAIVLKQIYQDFDDAICVLPTSYSELQRATKGAALALKARVALIMEDWTVAAASAKAVMDLGIYSLHPDFRSLFLSTTKTSSEFIFKVPRDASYDIYYGTNNGGVNAVYNELPRNPGGWMQICPSWELLAAFTCTDGKLIDESP
;
A
#
# COMPACT_ATOMS: atom_id res chain seq x y z
N TYR A 1 -10.74 -4.67 5.51
CA TYR A 1 -11.64 -3.54 5.72
C TYR A 1 -11.07 -2.21 5.22
N ALA A 2 -9.80 -1.85 5.50
CA ALA A 2 -9.22 -0.56 5.12
C ALA A 2 -9.41 -0.21 3.63
N LYS A 3 -9.15 -1.14 2.71
CA LYS A 3 -9.38 -0.93 1.27
C LYS A 3 -10.86 -0.82 0.91
N LEU A 4 -11.73 -1.49 1.63
CA LEU A 4 -13.17 -1.50 1.35
C LEU A 4 -13.82 -0.20 1.81
N ILE A 5 -13.50 0.28 3.02
CA ILE A 5 -14.07 1.52 3.54
C ILE A 5 -13.68 2.74 2.70
N ILE A 6 -12.46 2.75 2.15
CA ILE A 6 -11.99 3.82 1.25
C ILE A 6 -12.81 3.88 -0.04
N LYS A 7 -13.22 2.71 -0.55
CA LYS A 7 -13.91 2.61 -1.84
C LYS A 7 -15.43 2.70 -1.73
N PHE A 8 -16.00 2.14 -0.66
CA PHE A 8 -17.43 1.88 -0.57
C PHE A 8 -18.13 2.57 0.61
N GLY A 9 -17.39 3.22 1.49
CA GLY A 9 -17.95 3.85 2.69
C GLY A 9 -18.49 2.82 3.67
N ASP A 10 -19.79 2.91 3.99
CA ASP A 10 -20.48 1.95 4.87
C ASP A 10 -20.46 0.55 4.28
N LEU A 11 -20.16 -0.43 5.12
CA LEU A 11 -20.07 -1.84 4.71
C LEU A 11 -20.37 -2.79 5.88
N PRO A 12 -20.76 -4.05 5.61
CA PRO A 12 -20.98 -5.03 6.66
C PRO A 12 -19.69 -5.28 7.46
N LEU A 13 -19.76 -5.13 8.78
CA LEU A 13 -18.66 -5.42 9.71
C LEU A 13 -18.81 -6.82 10.26
N VAL A 14 -17.93 -7.73 9.84
CA VAL A 14 -17.92 -9.14 10.25
C VAL A 14 -16.72 -9.36 11.15
N LEU A 15 -16.95 -9.58 12.45
CA LEU A 15 -15.91 -9.80 13.47
C LEU A 15 -15.82 -11.24 13.95
N LYS A 16 -16.73 -12.10 13.48
CA LYS A 16 -16.77 -13.54 13.80
C LYS A 16 -17.25 -14.30 12.58
N ASP A 17 -17.09 -15.61 12.61
CA ASP A 17 -17.69 -16.46 11.58
C ASP A 17 -19.21 -16.31 11.56
N VAL A 18 -19.76 -16.15 10.38
CA VAL A 18 -21.22 -16.00 10.15
C VAL A 18 -21.71 -17.06 9.19
N SER A 19 -22.93 -17.51 9.37
CA SER A 19 -23.59 -18.44 8.44
C SER A 19 -23.93 -17.75 7.10
N THR A 20 -24.21 -18.54 6.08
CA THR A 20 -24.64 -17.98 4.78
C THR A 20 -25.93 -17.17 4.90
N GLU A 21 -26.87 -17.65 5.73
CA GLU A 21 -28.16 -16.98 5.98
C GLU A 21 -27.95 -15.63 6.68
N GLU A 22 -27.09 -15.58 7.70
CA GLU A 22 -26.73 -14.33 8.38
C GLU A 22 -26.05 -13.36 7.40
N ALA A 23 -25.11 -13.85 6.60
CA ALA A 23 -24.39 -13.00 5.63
C ALA A 23 -25.32 -12.34 4.61
N LEU A 24 -26.34 -13.06 4.14
CA LEU A 24 -27.33 -12.54 3.19
C LEU A 24 -28.23 -11.44 3.76
N THR A 25 -28.39 -11.40 5.07
CA THR A 25 -29.27 -10.44 5.77
C THR A 25 -28.50 -9.30 6.44
N MET A 26 -27.15 -9.34 6.42
CA MET A 26 -26.33 -8.31 7.06
C MET A 26 -26.51 -6.95 6.38
N GLY A 27 -26.88 -5.95 7.17
CA GLY A 27 -26.89 -4.56 6.76
C GLY A 27 -25.48 -3.93 6.74
N ARG A 28 -25.40 -2.71 6.23
CA ARG A 28 -24.18 -1.90 6.26
C ARG A 28 -24.00 -1.30 7.65
N THR A 29 -22.79 -1.32 8.14
CA THR A 29 -22.33 -0.64 9.37
C THR A 29 -21.75 0.71 8.97
N ASP A 30 -22.05 1.73 9.75
CA ASP A 30 -21.53 3.09 9.55
C ASP A 30 -20.00 3.09 9.41
N LYS A 31 -19.52 3.85 8.45
CA LYS A 31 -18.11 4.03 8.13
C LYS A 31 -17.25 4.38 9.35
N ALA A 32 -17.76 5.23 10.27
CA ALA A 32 -17.00 5.63 11.44
C ALA A 32 -16.81 4.47 12.43
N ILE A 33 -17.80 3.59 12.56
CA ILE A 33 -17.70 2.38 13.40
C ILE A 33 -16.67 1.41 12.80
N VAL A 34 -16.72 1.21 11.49
CA VAL A 34 -15.75 0.36 10.78
C VAL A 34 -14.34 0.93 10.90
N LEU A 35 -14.17 2.24 10.77
CA LEU A 35 -12.87 2.90 10.93
C LEU A 35 -12.29 2.72 12.34
N LYS A 36 -13.15 2.85 13.35
CA LYS A 36 -12.74 2.59 14.75
C LYS A 36 -12.22 1.16 14.94
N GLN A 37 -12.90 0.18 14.35
CA GLN A 37 -12.43 -1.21 14.40
C GLN A 37 -11.09 -1.39 13.68
N ILE A 38 -10.92 -0.76 12.50
CA ILE A 38 -9.65 -0.80 11.77
C ILE A 38 -8.50 -0.24 12.61
N TYR A 39 -8.72 0.86 13.34
CA TYR A 39 -7.70 1.42 14.23
C TYR A 39 -7.40 0.49 15.40
N GLN A 40 -8.41 -0.14 15.97
CA GLN A 40 -8.22 -1.13 17.05
C GLN A 40 -7.38 -2.32 16.55
N ASP A 41 -7.71 -2.87 15.39
CA ASP A 41 -6.95 -3.98 14.79
C ASP A 41 -5.48 -3.60 14.55
N PHE A 42 -5.20 -2.36 14.10
CA PHE A 42 -3.83 -1.88 13.98
C PHE A 42 -3.14 -1.73 15.33
N ASP A 43 -3.83 -1.20 16.36
CA ASP A 43 -3.25 -1.02 17.69
C ASP A 43 -2.93 -2.37 18.34
N ASP A 44 -3.79 -3.35 18.20
CA ASP A 44 -3.55 -4.71 18.66
C ASP A 44 -2.34 -5.32 17.96
N ALA A 45 -2.23 -5.14 16.64
CA ALA A 45 -1.07 -5.58 15.86
C ALA A 45 0.23 -4.86 16.29
N ILE A 46 0.19 -3.56 16.52
CA ILE A 46 1.33 -2.76 16.98
C ILE A 46 1.84 -3.23 18.33
N CYS A 47 0.96 -3.69 19.21
CA CYS A 47 1.33 -4.21 20.54
C CYS A 47 2.09 -5.54 20.46
N VAL A 48 1.75 -6.42 19.52
CA VAL A 48 2.29 -7.80 19.47
C VAL A 48 3.39 -8.01 18.42
N LEU A 49 3.41 -7.20 17.34
CA LEU A 49 4.37 -7.38 16.26
C LEU A 49 5.77 -6.87 16.66
N PRO A 50 6.83 -7.63 16.33
CA PRO A 50 8.20 -7.18 16.52
C PRO A 50 8.58 -6.10 15.50
N THR A 51 9.66 -5.40 15.76
CA THR A 51 10.20 -4.35 14.87
C THR A 51 10.87 -4.92 13.62
N SER A 52 11.37 -6.16 13.69
CA SER A 52 12.03 -6.83 12.57
C SER A 52 11.82 -8.34 12.62
N TYR A 53 11.96 -8.98 11.47
CA TYR A 53 12.04 -10.44 11.32
C TYR A 53 13.28 -10.79 10.52
N SER A 54 13.77 -12.01 10.70
CA SER A 54 14.81 -12.59 9.82
C SER A 54 14.32 -12.76 8.38
N GLU A 55 13.03 -12.92 8.20
CA GLU A 55 12.35 -13.07 6.90
C GLU A 55 11.69 -11.75 6.50
N LEU A 56 11.97 -11.27 5.29
CA LEU A 56 11.49 -9.99 4.76
C LEU A 56 9.98 -9.95 4.41
N GLN A 57 9.27 -11.07 4.58
CA GLN A 57 7.91 -11.24 4.06
C GLN A 57 6.82 -11.11 5.13
N ARG A 58 7.20 -10.84 6.37
CA ARG A 58 6.25 -10.71 7.48
C ARG A 58 5.97 -9.25 7.80
N ALA A 59 4.73 -8.98 8.21
CA ALA A 59 4.36 -7.66 8.70
C ALA A 59 5.06 -7.37 10.04
N THR A 60 5.67 -6.20 10.15
CA THR A 60 6.35 -5.70 11.35
C THR A 60 5.52 -4.66 12.06
N LYS A 61 5.93 -4.27 13.27
CA LYS A 61 5.35 -3.12 13.98
C LYS A 61 5.36 -1.85 13.11
N GLY A 62 6.44 -1.59 12.40
CA GLY A 62 6.56 -0.45 11.48
C GLY A 62 5.57 -0.53 10.32
N ALA A 63 5.31 -1.72 9.79
CA ALA A 63 4.30 -1.92 8.75
C ALA A 63 2.88 -1.60 9.25
N ALA A 64 2.52 -2.05 10.47
CA ALA A 64 1.22 -1.75 11.07
C ALA A 64 1.04 -0.24 11.32
N LEU A 65 2.04 0.43 11.87
CA LEU A 65 2.05 1.88 12.07
C LEU A 65 1.92 2.66 10.75
N ALA A 66 2.70 2.29 9.74
CA ALA A 66 2.67 2.97 8.44
C ALA A 66 1.33 2.78 7.70
N LEU A 67 0.74 1.58 7.79
CA LEU A 67 -0.59 1.33 7.22
C LEU A 67 -1.68 2.07 7.99
N LYS A 68 -1.60 2.16 9.33
CA LYS A 68 -2.51 2.99 10.13
C LYS A 68 -2.42 4.45 9.73
N ALA A 69 -1.20 5.00 9.61
CA ALA A 69 -0.98 6.36 9.15
C ALA A 69 -1.60 6.62 7.77
N ARG A 70 -1.43 5.69 6.82
CA ARG A 70 -1.99 5.79 5.47
C ARG A 70 -3.52 5.78 5.47
N VAL A 71 -4.14 4.88 6.24
CA VAL A 71 -5.60 4.82 6.35
C VAL A 71 -6.14 6.11 6.96
N ALA A 72 -5.54 6.58 8.04
CA ALA A 72 -5.93 7.82 8.71
C ALA A 72 -5.80 9.03 7.78
N LEU A 73 -4.71 9.12 7.01
CA LEU A 73 -4.50 10.19 6.02
C LEU A 73 -5.64 10.23 4.98
N ILE A 74 -6.01 9.07 4.42
CA ILE A 74 -7.08 8.97 3.42
C ILE A 74 -8.46 9.28 4.04
N MET A 75 -8.63 8.98 5.33
CA MET A 75 -9.86 9.27 6.07
C MET A 75 -9.89 10.69 6.66
N GLU A 76 -8.89 11.52 6.36
CA GLU A 76 -8.75 12.91 6.83
C GLU A 76 -8.61 13.04 8.36
N ASP A 77 -8.23 11.94 9.03
CA ASP A 77 -7.89 11.95 10.46
C ASP A 77 -6.42 12.33 10.63
N TRP A 78 -6.17 13.62 10.47
CA TRP A 78 -4.81 14.20 10.47
C TRP A 78 -4.05 13.94 11.77
N THR A 79 -4.77 13.92 12.90
CA THR A 79 -4.18 13.67 14.22
C THR A 79 -3.62 12.25 14.32
N VAL A 80 -4.41 11.25 13.96
CA VAL A 80 -3.98 9.85 13.96
C VAL A 80 -2.93 9.60 12.90
N ALA A 81 -3.06 10.22 11.72
CA ALA A 81 -2.09 10.11 10.64
C ALA A 81 -0.70 10.60 11.08
N ALA A 82 -0.64 11.83 11.64
CA ALA A 82 0.61 12.43 12.09
C ALA A 82 1.25 11.65 13.25
N ALA A 83 0.46 11.24 14.24
CA ALA A 83 0.94 10.46 15.38
C ALA A 83 1.51 9.10 14.94
N SER A 84 0.81 8.39 14.04
CA SER A 84 1.24 7.08 13.54
C SER A 84 2.50 7.19 12.67
N ALA A 85 2.58 8.19 11.80
CA ALA A 85 3.77 8.45 10.99
C ALA A 85 4.98 8.80 11.87
N LYS A 86 4.79 9.65 12.87
CA LYS A 86 5.85 9.97 13.84
C LYS A 86 6.31 8.71 14.57
N ALA A 87 5.41 7.85 15.00
CA ALA A 87 5.77 6.59 15.67
C ALA A 87 6.62 5.67 14.78
N VAL A 88 6.40 5.65 13.44
CA VAL A 88 7.30 4.94 12.50
C VAL A 88 8.71 5.55 12.54
N MET A 89 8.81 6.88 12.49
CA MET A 89 10.11 7.58 12.54
C MET A 89 10.84 7.33 13.86
N ASP A 90 10.11 7.31 14.97
CA ASP A 90 10.64 7.08 16.31
C ASP A 90 11.18 5.65 16.53
N LEU A 91 10.83 4.69 15.66
CA LEU A 91 11.46 3.37 15.68
C LEU A 91 12.96 3.42 15.33
N GLY A 92 13.42 4.44 14.61
CA GLY A 92 14.84 4.66 14.27
C GLY A 92 15.49 3.60 13.39
N ILE A 93 14.69 2.73 12.75
CA ILE A 93 15.18 1.60 11.93
C ILE A 93 15.04 1.84 10.42
N TYR A 94 14.30 2.88 10.04
CA TYR A 94 14.08 3.24 8.64
C TYR A 94 14.88 4.50 8.28
N SER A 95 15.40 4.53 7.06
CA SER A 95 16.11 5.70 6.52
C SER A 95 15.89 5.79 5.01
N LEU A 96 15.86 7.00 4.48
CA LEU A 96 15.76 7.22 3.04
C LEU A 96 16.99 6.63 2.34
N HIS A 97 16.76 6.02 1.18
CA HIS A 97 17.84 5.53 0.32
C HIS A 97 18.57 6.71 -0.33
N PRO A 98 19.91 6.71 -0.36
CA PRO A 98 20.66 7.89 -0.81
C PRO A 98 20.46 8.24 -2.29
N ASP A 99 20.12 7.26 -3.14
CA ASP A 99 19.88 7.49 -4.56
C ASP A 99 18.52 6.91 -4.97
N PHE A 100 17.59 7.79 -5.32
CA PHE A 100 16.22 7.43 -5.67
C PHE A 100 16.13 6.44 -6.83
N ARG A 101 16.99 6.56 -7.84
CA ARG A 101 16.98 5.66 -9.00
C ARG A 101 17.38 4.24 -8.62
N SER A 102 18.42 4.10 -7.82
CA SER A 102 18.91 2.78 -7.41
C SER A 102 17.97 2.06 -6.46
N LEU A 103 17.08 2.78 -5.76
CA LEU A 103 16.06 2.19 -4.89
C LEU A 103 15.19 1.14 -5.61
N PHE A 104 14.94 1.34 -6.91
CA PHE A 104 14.09 0.46 -7.72
C PHE A 104 14.85 -0.67 -8.43
N LEU A 105 16.14 -0.81 -8.20
CA LEU A 105 16.92 -1.91 -8.75
C LEU A 105 16.76 -3.19 -7.94
N SER A 106 16.95 -4.33 -8.60
CA SER A 106 16.89 -5.65 -7.94
C SER A 106 17.95 -5.84 -6.86
N THR A 107 19.05 -5.09 -6.91
CA THR A 107 20.16 -5.12 -5.94
C THR A 107 19.81 -4.45 -4.61
N THR A 108 18.79 -3.59 -4.56
CA THR A 108 18.40 -2.79 -3.38
C THR A 108 17.15 -3.33 -2.68
N LYS A 109 16.80 -4.60 -2.91
CA LYS A 109 15.62 -5.25 -2.32
C LYS A 109 15.54 -5.17 -0.79
N THR A 110 16.64 -4.95 -0.11
CA THR A 110 16.76 -4.89 1.35
C THR A 110 17.01 -3.48 1.88
N SER A 111 16.78 -2.44 1.06
CA SER A 111 16.95 -1.05 1.51
C SER A 111 16.16 -0.77 2.78
N SER A 112 16.76 -0.01 3.71
CA SER A 112 16.12 0.46 4.95
C SER A 112 14.96 1.43 4.73
N GLU A 113 14.74 1.91 3.51
CA GLU A 113 13.58 2.71 3.16
C GLU A 113 12.29 1.89 3.08
N PHE A 114 12.39 0.58 2.78
CA PHE A 114 11.20 -0.26 2.67
C PHE A 114 10.65 -0.64 4.04
N ILE A 115 9.49 -0.09 4.39
CA ILE A 115 8.77 -0.42 5.62
C ILE A 115 8.00 -1.74 5.45
N PHE A 116 7.32 -1.93 4.32
CA PHE A 116 6.59 -3.14 4.00
C PHE A 116 6.55 -3.35 2.49
N LYS A 117 6.84 -4.55 2.06
CA LYS A 117 6.77 -4.96 0.66
C LYS A 117 6.26 -6.38 0.54
N VAL A 118 5.60 -6.66 -0.55
CA VAL A 118 5.22 -8.01 -0.95
C VAL A 118 6.17 -8.40 -2.10
N PRO A 119 7.19 -9.21 -1.83
CA PRO A 119 8.11 -9.65 -2.87
C PRO A 119 7.35 -10.50 -3.88
N ARG A 120 7.68 -10.31 -5.15
CA ARG A 120 7.13 -11.10 -6.25
C ARG A 120 8.28 -11.79 -6.97
N ASP A 121 8.06 -13.02 -7.35
CA ASP A 121 9.04 -13.82 -8.06
C ASP A 121 8.35 -14.46 -9.26
N ALA A 122 9.01 -14.43 -10.42
CA ALA A 122 8.49 -14.96 -11.65
C ALA A 122 8.24 -16.50 -11.59
N SER A 123 8.94 -17.21 -10.68
CA SER A 123 8.79 -18.66 -10.50
C SER A 123 7.51 -19.06 -9.76
N TYR A 124 6.83 -18.11 -9.07
CA TYR A 124 5.64 -18.38 -8.25
C TYR A 124 4.32 -17.90 -8.86
N ASP A 125 4.25 -17.63 -10.17
CA ASP A 125 2.98 -17.28 -10.81
C ASP A 125 2.08 -18.49 -11.03
N ILE A 126 1.28 -18.74 -10.04
CA ILE A 126 0.28 -19.81 -10.08
C ILE A 126 -1.05 -19.33 -10.71
N TYR A 127 -1.23 -18.03 -10.96
CA TYR A 127 -2.56 -17.46 -11.18
C TYR A 127 -3.14 -17.65 -12.58
N TYR A 128 -2.33 -17.92 -13.61
CA TYR A 128 -2.82 -18.10 -15.00
C TYR A 128 -2.17 -19.25 -15.77
N GLY A 129 -1.51 -20.19 -15.11
CA GLY A 129 -0.88 -21.32 -15.81
C GLY A 129 0.27 -20.92 -16.74
N THR A 130 0.73 -19.71 -16.62
CA THR A 130 1.90 -19.17 -17.31
C THR A 130 2.94 -18.83 -16.26
N ASN A 131 4.20 -19.17 -16.50
CA ASN A 131 5.33 -18.84 -15.61
C ASN A 131 5.58 -17.32 -15.47
N ASN A 132 4.55 -16.49 -15.62
CA ASN A 132 4.63 -15.03 -15.62
C ASN A 132 4.27 -14.42 -14.26
N GLY A 133 4.54 -15.13 -13.19
CA GLY A 133 4.19 -14.83 -11.83
C GLY A 133 4.51 -13.44 -11.34
N GLY A 134 3.49 -12.68 -11.07
CA GLY A 134 3.61 -11.35 -10.52
C GLY A 134 4.09 -10.28 -11.51
N VAL A 135 4.43 -10.67 -12.72
CA VAL A 135 4.87 -9.77 -13.80
C VAL A 135 3.67 -9.15 -14.54
N ASN A 136 2.46 -9.69 -14.35
CA ASN A 136 1.26 -9.14 -14.98
C ASN A 136 1.04 -7.65 -14.68
N ALA A 137 1.36 -7.18 -13.47
CA ALA A 137 1.30 -5.77 -13.15
C ALA A 137 2.27 -4.96 -14.03
N VAL A 138 3.49 -5.47 -14.24
CA VAL A 138 4.50 -4.84 -15.09
C VAL A 138 4.04 -4.84 -16.55
N TYR A 139 3.49 -5.94 -17.07
CA TYR A 139 2.97 -5.99 -18.44
C TYR A 139 1.78 -5.05 -18.65
N ASN A 140 0.92 -4.89 -17.65
CA ASN A 140 -0.20 -3.96 -17.70
C ASN A 140 0.24 -2.50 -17.79
N GLU A 141 1.36 -2.16 -17.18
CA GLU A 141 1.91 -0.80 -17.09
C GLU A 141 2.91 -0.48 -18.22
N LEU A 142 3.58 -1.50 -18.77
CA LEU A 142 4.56 -1.30 -19.83
C LEU A 142 3.90 -0.82 -21.14
N PRO A 143 4.57 0.11 -21.88
CA PRO A 143 4.17 0.48 -23.23
C PRO A 143 4.14 -0.74 -24.17
N ARG A 144 3.30 -0.70 -25.19
CA ARG A 144 3.17 -1.80 -26.18
C ARG A 144 4.46 -2.11 -26.92
N ASN A 145 5.30 -1.12 -27.15
CA ASN A 145 6.53 -1.29 -27.94
C ASN A 145 7.54 -2.27 -27.31
N PRO A 146 7.81 -2.30 -26.01
CA PRO A 146 8.59 -3.38 -25.39
C PRO A 146 7.78 -4.65 -25.05
N GLY A 147 6.56 -4.80 -25.58
CA GLY A 147 5.72 -5.98 -25.36
C GLY A 147 4.72 -5.90 -24.21
N GLY A 148 4.55 -4.72 -23.62
CA GLY A 148 3.54 -4.48 -22.60
C GLY A 148 2.12 -4.34 -23.17
N TRP A 149 1.12 -4.42 -22.28
CA TRP A 149 -0.30 -4.32 -22.64
C TRP A 149 -0.85 -2.90 -22.57
N MET A 150 -0.17 -2.00 -21.86
CA MET A 150 -0.55 -0.60 -21.70
C MET A 150 -2.02 -0.46 -21.22
N GLN A 151 -2.43 -1.29 -20.26
CA GLN A 151 -3.79 -1.26 -19.70
C GLN A 151 -3.93 -0.19 -18.61
N ILE A 152 -2.83 0.17 -17.97
CA ILE A 152 -2.77 1.20 -16.95
C ILE A 152 -1.86 2.31 -17.48
N CYS A 153 -2.43 3.47 -17.72
CA CYS A 153 -1.72 4.65 -18.19
C CYS A 153 -1.92 5.81 -17.20
N PRO A 154 -0.94 6.69 -17.04
CA PRO A 154 -1.12 7.92 -16.29
C PRO A 154 -2.20 8.78 -16.97
N SER A 155 -2.99 9.51 -16.18
CA SER A 155 -3.89 10.52 -16.73
C SER A 155 -3.09 11.73 -17.22
N TRP A 156 -3.70 12.55 -18.07
CA TRP A 156 -3.08 13.79 -18.55
C TRP A 156 -2.78 14.76 -17.42
N GLU A 157 -3.66 14.81 -16.41
CA GLU A 157 -3.47 15.64 -15.22
C GLU A 157 -2.26 15.18 -14.41
N LEU A 158 -2.07 13.86 -14.26
CA LEU A 158 -0.88 13.34 -13.60
C LEU A 158 0.39 13.67 -14.39
N LEU A 159 0.36 13.51 -15.72
CA LEU A 159 1.50 13.84 -16.55
C LEU A 159 1.84 15.34 -16.49
N ALA A 160 0.81 16.20 -16.54
CA ALA A 160 0.97 17.65 -16.43
C ALA A 160 1.47 18.11 -15.04
N ALA A 161 1.25 17.29 -13.99
CA ALA A 161 1.73 17.61 -12.64
C ALA A 161 3.24 17.39 -12.44
N PHE A 162 3.91 16.67 -13.34
CA PHE A 162 5.36 16.52 -13.29
C PHE A 162 6.05 17.79 -13.81
N THR A 163 7.02 18.26 -13.05
CA THR A 163 7.86 19.39 -13.44
C THR A 163 9.09 18.91 -14.21
N CYS A 164 9.55 19.73 -15.15
CA CYS A 164 10.82 19.55 -15.84
C CYS A 164 12.01 19.90 -14.92
N THR A 165 13.22 19.65 -15.36
CA THR A 165 14.45 19.91 -14.58
C THR A 165 14.67 21.38 -14.23
N ASP A 166 14.02 22.29 -14.95
CA ASP A 166 13.98 23.73 -14.66
C ASP A 166 12.89 24.16 -13.66
N GLY A 167 12.13 23.19 -13.14
CA GLY A 167 11.04 23.40 -12.18
C GLY A 167 9.71 23.85 -12.79
N LYS A 168 9.62 23.96 -14.13
CA LYS A 168 8.40 24.34 -14.83
C LYS A 168 7.56 23.12 -15.23
N LEU A 169 6.30 23.35 -15.51
CA LEU A 169 5.43 22.33 -16.11
C LEU A 169 5.92 22.00 -17.53
N ILE A 170 5.55 20.81 -18.04
CA ILE A 170 6.03 20.32 -19.33
C ILE A 170 5.65 21.25 -20.49
N ASP A 171 4.49 21.90 -20.42
CA ASP A 171 4.01 22.85 -21.44
C ASP A 171 4.68 24.25 -21.34
N GLU A 172 5.40 24.51 -20.26
CA GLU A 172 6.07 25.78 -19.97
C GLU A 172 7.60 25.68 -20.13
N SER A 173 8.11 24.46 -20.26
CA SER A 173 9.54 24.19 -20.43
C SER A 173 9.89 24.25 -21.92
N PRO A 174 10.95 24.98 -22.30
CA PRO A 174 11.35 25.14 -23.70
C PRO A 174 11.86 23.84 -24.37
#